data_b1ea941e3246f78a57b9b511313aba2d
#
_entry.id   b1ea941e3246f78a57b9b511313aba2d
#
_cell.length_a   1.000
_cell.length_b   1.000
_cell.length_c   1.000
_cell.angle_alpha   90.00
_cell.angle_beta   90.00
_cell.angle_gamma   90.00
#
_symmetry.space_group_name_H-M   'P 1'
#
loop_
_entity.id
_entity.type
_entity.pdbx_description
1 polymer ?
#
loop_
_entity_poly.entity_id
_entity_poly.type
_entity_poly.pdbx_seq_one_letter_code
_entity_poly.pdbx_strand_id
1 'polypeptide(L)'
;MRKKPKCFLLSERGDSPYISSFIYILVVVILVAFIINVFHIISVKQEMDQITDQIVKQVQLNGGTNGDTDALFSFLTSQMGGVDGLSYQVSGPGNTGRIQIGTPFYVTVTGRCYLGGFWKFNLVPINVRSQGAGVSEYYWK
;
A
#
# COMPACT_ATOMS: atom_id res chain seq x y z
N MET A 1 -24.03 43.45 54.38
CA MET A 1 -24.70 42.32 53.69
C MET A 1 -24.12 42.16 52.29
N ARG A 2 -23.16 41.25 52.11
CA ARG A 2 -22.55 40.98 50.85
C ARG A 2 -23.40 39.92 50.12
N LYS A 3 -24.10 40.28 49.04
CA LYS A 3 -24.75 39.36 48.12
C LYS A 3 -23.67 38.66 47.29
N LYS A 4 -23.53 37.34 47.46
CA LYS A 4 -22.70 36.50 46.63
C LYS A 4 -23.34 36.41 45.22
N PRO A 5 -22.54 36.61 44.12
CA PRO A 5 -23.05 36.35 42.78
C PRO A 5 -23.29 34.86 42.67
N LYS A 6 -24.53 34.47 42.35
CA LYS A 6 -24.88 33.11 41.97
C LYS A 6 -24.19 32.85 40.64
N CYS A 7 -23.26 31.93 40.69
CA CYS A 7 -22.64 31.32 39.51
C CYS A 7 -23.77 30.72 38.64
N PHE A 8 -24.09 31.41 37.57
CA PHE A 8 -25.03 30.97 36.54
C PHE A 8 -24.25 30.12 35.56
N LEU A 9 -23.65 29.04 36.06
CA LEU A 9 -22.92 28.10 35.23
C LEU A 9 -23.73 26.80 35.12
N LEU A 10 -24.23 26.62 33.92
CA LEU A 10 -24.46 25.33 33.30
C LEU A 10 -25.59 24.48 33.84
N SER A 11 -26.78 24.81 33.41
CA SER A 11 -27.75 23.78 33.10
C SER A 11 -28.22 23.95 31.65
N GLU A 12 -27.30 23.81 30.69
CA GLU A 12 -27.63 23.48 29.33
C GLU A 12 -27.89 21.97 29.27
N ARG A 13 -28.96 21.53 29.87
CA ARG A 13 -29.63 20.26 29.54
C ARG A 13 -30.46 20.48 28.27
N GLY A 14 -29.77 20.89 27.21
CA GLY A 14 -30.32 20.98 25.87
C GLY A 14 -29.77 19.87 24.98
N ASP A 15 -29.31 18.78 25.56
CA ASP A 15 -28.97 17.58 24.77
C ASP A 15 -30.26 16.93 24.31
N SER A 16 -30.76 17.42 23.19
CA SER A 16 -31.76 16.68 22.45
C SER A 16 -31.16 15.29 22.14
N PRO A 17 -31.80 14.19 22.55
CA PRO A 17 -31.28 12.83 22.30
C PRO A 17 -31.01 12.57 20.82
N TYR A 18 -31.59 13.36 19.94
CA TYR A 18 -31.37 13.34 18.51
C TYR A 18 -29.94 13.82 18.10
N ILE A 19 -29.43 14.85 18.78
CA ILE A 19 -28.09 15.41 18.49
C ILE A 19 -27.02 14.40 18.91
N SER A 20 -27.14 13.81 20.09
CA SER A 20 -26.22 12.76 20.55
C SER A 20 -26.25 11.54 19.63
N SER A 21 -27.44 11.10 19.22
CA SER A 21 -27.60 9.99 18.28
C SER A 21 -26.93 10.29 16.92
N PHE A 22 -27.08 11.49 16.40
CA PHE A 22 -26.46 11.91 15.15
C PHE A 22 -24.91 11.90 15.23
N ILE A 23 -24.36 12.38 16.35
CA ILE A 23 -22.91 12.37 16.58
C ILE A 23 -22.38 10.93 16.63
N TYR A 24 -23.08 10.01 17.32
CA TYR A 24 -22.69 8.60 17.34
C TYR A 24 -22.69 7.97 15.96
N ILE A 25 -23.73 8.21 15.16
CA ILE A 25 -23.81 7.70 13.78
C ILE A 25 -22.65 8.26 12.96
N LEU A 26 -22.34 9.54 13.07
CA LEU A 26 -21.25 10.18 12.34
C LEU A 26 -19.89 9.55 12.71
N VAL A 27 -19.63 9.34 14.01
CA VAL A 27 -18.39 8.70 14.48
C VAL A 27 -18.29 7.27 13.94
N VAL A 28 -19.38 6.49 13.96
CA VAL A 28 -19.38 5.13 13.43
C VAL A 28 -19.08 5.12 11.92
N VAL A 29 -19.68 6.02 11.15
CA VAL A 29 -19.45 6.13 9.70
C VAL A 29 -17.99 6.45 9.41
N ILE A 30 -17.39 7.39 10.14
CA ILE A 30 -15.96 7.73 9.99
C ILE A 30 -15.07 6.51 10.31
N LEU A 31 -15.39 5.78 11.38
CA LEU A 31 -14.64 4.60 11.79
C LEU A 31 -14.72 3.49 10.74
N VAL A 32 -15.90 3.22 10.20
CA VAL A 32 -16.08 2.24 9.11
C VAL A 32 -15.31 2.66 7.86
N ALA A 33 -15.37 3.92 7.46
CA ALA A 33 -14.61 4.44 6.34
C ALA A 33 -13.10 4.27 6.54
N PHE A 34 -12.60 4.51 7.76
CA PHE A 34 -11.19 4.29 8.09
C PHE A 34 -10.79 2.82 7.96
N ILE A 35 -11.60 1.89 8.47
CA ILE A 35 -11.36 0.45 8.37
C ILE A 35 -11.26 0.02 6.89
N ILE A 36 -12.19 0.47 6.03
CA ILE A 36 -12.17 0.17 4.59
C ILE A 36 -10.86 0.64 3.94
N ASN A 37 -10.37 1.83 4.28
CA ASN A 37 -9.11 2.35 3.77
C ASN A 37 -7.90 1.50 4.19
N VAL A 38 -7.88 1.01 5.44
CA VAL A 38 -6.81 0.10 5.91
C VAL A 38 -6.83 -1.22 5.13
N PHE A 39 -8.00 -1.80 4.90
CA PHE A 39 -8.13 -3.02 4.09
C PHE A 39 -7.63 -2.81 2.65
N HIS A 40 -7.90 -1.65 2.05
CA HIS A 40 -7.40 -1.32 0.73
C HIS A 40 -5.86 -1.39 0.66
N ILE A 41 -5.15 -0.84 1.65
CA ILE A 41 -3.67 -0.88 1.69
C ILE A 41 -3.16 -2.32 1.81
N ILE A 42 -3.82 -3.15 2.62
CA ILE A 42 -3.46 -4.56 2.78
C ILE A 42 -3.62 -5.30 1.45
N SER A 43 -4.72 -5.05 0.72
CA SER A 43 -4.96 -5.65 -0.60
C SER A 43 -3.88 -5.23 -1.61
N VAL A 44 -3.55 -3.94 -1.66
CA VAL A 44 -2.47 -3.41 -2.51
C VAL A 44 -1.14 -4.09 -2.19
N LYS A 45 -0.82 -4.29 -0.91
CA LYS A 45 0.41 -4.98 -0.51
C LYS A 45 0.44 -6.43 -0.99
N GLN A 46 -0.68 -7.15 -0.87
CA GLN A 46 -0.79 -8.53 -1.34
C GLN A 46 -0.64 -8.64 -2.87
N GLU A 47 -1.23 -7.70 -3.62
CA GLU A 47 -1.06 -7.64 -5.07
C GLU A 47 0.40 -7.37 -5.46
N MET A 48 1.09 -6.45 -4.76
CA MET A 48 2.52 -6.19 -4.97
C MET A 48 3.38 -7.42 -4.65
N ASP A 49 3.06 -8.17 -3.61
CA ASP A 49 3.79 -9.39 -3.26
C ASP A 49 3.61 -10.45 -4.37
N GLN A 50 2.42 -10.61 -4.94
CA GLN A 50 2.17 -11.50 -6.07
C GLN A 50 2.94 -11.08 -7.33
N ILE A 51 2.99 -9.78 -7.65
CA ILE A 51 3.77 -9.25 -8.77
C ILE A 51 5.25 -9.56 -8.54
N THR A 52 5.75 -9.32 -7.33
CA THR A 52 7.15 -9.59 -6.98
C THR A 52 7.49 -11.07 -7.18
N ASP A 53 6.63 -11.99 -6.74
CA ASP A 53 6.84 -13.43 -6.90
C ASP A 53 6.85 -13.87 -8.37
N GLN A 54 5.99 -13.27 -9.20
CA GLN A 54 5.97 -13.56 -10.64
C GLN A 54 7.24 -13.05 -11.32
N ILE A 55 7.71 -11.85 -10.98
CA ILE A 55 8.96 -11.32 -11.51
C ILE A 55 10.15 -12.16 -11.03
N VAL A 56 10.18 -12.60 -9.76
CA VAL A 56 11.21 -13.51 -9.25
C VAL A 56 11.27 -14.78 -10.09
N LYS A 57 10.13 -15.42 -10.35
CA LYS A 57 10.07 -16.64 -11.19
C LYS A 57 10.56 -16.39 -12.62
N GLN A 58 10.17 -15.27 -13.21
CA GLN A 58 10.61 -14.92 -14.56
C GLN A 58 12.12 -14.71 -14.63
N VAL A 59 12.68 -14.01 -13.65
CA VAL A 59 14.13 -13.78 -13.54
C VAL A 59 14.89 -15.09 -13.26
N GLN A 60 14.33 -16.00 -12.45
CA GLN A 60 14.91 -17.33 -12.22
C GLN A 60 15.07 -18.13 -13.52
N LEU A 61 14.01 -18.16 -14.33
CA LEU A 61 13.96 -18.92 -15.57
C LEU A 61 14.81 -18.30 -16.67
N ASN A 62 14.87 -16.98 -16.75
CA ASN A 62 15.59 -16.24 -17.78
C ASN A 62 17.07 -15.95 -17.42
N GLY A 63 17.44 -16.16 -16.16
CA GLY A 63 18.78 -15.85 -15.66
C GLY A 63 19.12 -14.36 -15.71
N GLY A 64 18.12 -13.49 -15.59
CA GLY A 64 18.32 -12.04 -15.60
C GLY A 64 17.10 -11.25 -16.03
N THR A 65 17.28 -9.94 -16.11
CA THR A 65 16.26 -9.01 -16.62
C THR A 65 16.41 -8.89 -18.14
N ASN A 66 15.33 -9.15 -18.85
CA ASN A 66 15.24 -9.00 -20.30
C ASN A 66 13.91 -8.35 -20.69
N GLY A 67 13.70 -8.09 -21.99
CA GLY A 67 12.47 -7.49 -22.50
C GLY A 67 11.20 -8.21 -22.12
N ASP A 68 11.26 -9.53 -21.91
CA ASP A 68 10.09 -10.31 -21.47
C ASP A 68 9.73 -10.02 -20.02
N THR A 69 10.72 -9.78 -19.16
CA THR A 69 10.50 -9.37 -17.76
C THR A 69 9.87 -7.99 -17.69
N ASP A 70 10.31 -7.05 -18.52
CA ASP A 70 9.73 -5.70 -18.60
C ASP A 70 8.31 -5.72 -19.15
N ALA A 71 8.06 -6.54 -20.17
CA ALA A 71 6.73 -6.74 -20.73
C ALA A 71 5.76 -7.34 -19.70
N LEU A 72 6.20 -8.36 -18.96
CA LEU A 72 5.43 -8.96 -17.88
C LEU A 72 5.13 -7.93 -16.78
N PHE A 73 6.13 -7.18 -16.35
CA PHE A 73 5.95 -6.15 -15.33
C PHE A 73 4.95 -5.08 -15.77
N SER A 74 5.07 -4.57 -17.00
CA SER A 74 4.14 -3.57 -17.54
C SER A 74 2.71 -4.11 -17.64
N PHE A 75 2.54 -5.37 -18.03
CA PHE A 75 1.24 -6.04 -18.08
C PHE A 75 0.61 -6.15 -16.68
N LEU A 76 1.36 -6.65 -15.70
CA LEU A 76 0.89 -6.80 -14.32
C LEU A 76 0.57 -5.45 -13.68
N THR A 77 1.41 -4.43 -13.93
CA THR A 77 1.19 -3.07 -13.45
C THR A 77 -0.08 -2.45 -14.03
N SER A 78 -0.41 -2.74 -15.31
CA SER A 78 -1.63 -2.23 -15.95
C SER A 78 -2.92 -2.80 -15.34
N GLN A 79 -2.85 -3.96 -14.71
CA GLN A 79 -3.98 -4.57 -14.02
C GLN A 79 -4.15 -4.08 -12.58
N MET A 80 -3.09 -3.52 -12.01
CA MET A 80 -3.09 -3.03 -10.63
C MET A 80 -3.66 -1.62 -10.56
N GLY A 81 -4.71 -1.44 -9.75
CA GLY A 81 -5.32 -0.13 -9.50
C GLY A 81 -4.84 0.49 -8.18
N GLY A 82 -4.81 1.83 -8.12
CA GLY A 82 -4.59 2.56 -6.86
C GLY A 82 -3.13 2.67 -6.40
N VAL A 83 -2.17 2.36 -7.26
CA VAL A 83 -0.73 2.53 -7.00
C VAL A 83 -0.10 3.32 -8.12
N ASP A 84 0.63 4.37 -7.77
CA ASP A 84 1.36 5.20 -8.70
C ASP A 84 2.87 4.93 -8.63
N GLY A 85 3.55 5.10 -9.77
CA GLY A 85 5.00 5.04 -9.83
C GLY A 85 5.59 3.67 -9.48
N LEU A 86 4.93 2.58 -9.87
CA LEU A 86 5.46 1.23 -9.71
C LEU A 86 6.79 1.10 -10.49
N SER A 87 7.79 0.59 -9.78
CA SER A 87 9.09 0.27 -10.36
C SER A 87 9.63 -0.99 -9.70
N TYR A 88 10.41 -1.76 -10.45
CA TYR A 88 11.11 -2.92 -9.91
C TYR A 88 12.62 -2.78 -10.09
N GLN A 89 13.36 -3.39 -9.18
CA GLN A 89 14.80 -3.46 -9.22
C GLN A 89 15.25 -4.89 -8.89
N VAL A 90 16.16 -5.41 -9.67
CA VAL A 90 16.79 -6.70 -9.41
C VAL A 90 18.20 -6.46 -8.91
N SER A 91 18.50 -6.94 -7.71
CA SER A 91 19.81 -6.85 -7.07
C SER A 91 20.42 -8.24 -6.94
N GLY A 92 21.56 -8.45 -7.56
CA GLY A 92 22.30 -9.72 -7.49
C GLY A 92 23.77 -9.48 -7.80
N PRO A 93 24.65 -10.43 -7.52
CA PRO A 93 26.07 -10.34 -7.90
C PRO A 93 26.20 -10.48 -9.43
N GLY A 94 26.20 -9.38 -10.12
CA GLY A 94 26.35 -9.30 -11.58
C GLY A 94 25.77 -8.00 -12.11
N ASN A 95 26.63 -7.04 -12.40
CA ASN A 95 26.26 -5.69 -12.86
C ASN A 95 25.76 -5.64 -14.31
N THR A 96 25.50 -6.79 -14.95
CA THR A 96 25.20 -6.90 -16.40
C THR A 96 23.81 -7.47 -16.72
N GLY A 97 22.89 -7.51 -15.76
CA GLY A 97 21.56 -8.07 -16.00
C GLY A 97 21.52 -9.59 -16.20
N ARG A 98 22.67 -10.27 -16.15
CA ARG A 98 22.80 -11.73 -16.27
C ARG A 98 23.17 -12.33 -14.93
N ILE A 99 22.38 -13.31 -14.48
CA ILE A 99 22.57 -13.99 -13.20
C ILE A 99 22.86 -15.45 -13.49
N GLN A 100 24.03 -15.92 -13.08
CA GLN A 100 24.47 -17.30 -13.32
C GLN A 100 23.69 -18.28 -12.43
N ILE A 101 23.56 -19.51 -12.89
CA ILE A 101 22.89 -20.59 -12.15
C ILE A 101 23.44 -20.71 -10.71
N GLY A 102 22.55 -20.95 -9.76
CA GLY A 102 22.88 -21.08 -8.34
C GLY A 102 23.16 -19.75 -7.61
N THR A 103 23.14 -18.62 -8.33
CA THR A 103 23.38 -17.32 -7.73
C THR A 103 22.09 -16.74 -7.11
N PRO A 104 22.10 -16.37 -5.83
CA PRO A 104 20.94 -15.71 -5.20
C PRO A 104 20.78 -14.28 -5.69
N PHE A 105 19.54 -13.86 -5.86
CA PHE A 105 19.17 -12.49 -6.23
C PHE A 105 17.94 -12.05 -5.48
N TYR A 106 17.71 -10.75 -5.47
CA TYR A 106 16.55 -10.11 -4.83
C TYR A 106 15.83 -9.23 -5.85
N VAL A 107 14.52 -9.35 -5.88
CA VAL A 107 13.65 -8.45 -6.63
C VAL A 107 12.95 -7.55 -5.63
N THR A 108 13.05 -6.25 -5.83
CA THR A 108 12.34 -5.26 -5.02
C THR A 108 11.38 -4.49 -5.91
N VAL A 109 10.10 -4.52 -5.56
CA VAL A 109 9.06 -3.72 -6.20
C VAL A 109 8.69 -2.59 -5.26
N THR A 110 8.66 -1.37 -5.76
CA THR A 110 8.28 -0.17 -5.01
C THR A 110 7.18 0.58 -5.73
N GLY A 111 6.26 1.14 -4.96
CA GLY A 111 5.17 1.95 -5.47
C GLY A 111 4.64 2.90 -4.40
N ARG A 112 3.78 3.83 -4.80
CA ARG A 112 3.11 4.76 -3.89
C ARG A 112 1.62 4.51 -3.93
N CYS A 113 1.02 4.26 -2.78
CA CYS A 113 -0.42 4.25 -2.62
C CYS A 113 -0.85 5.41 -1.72
N TYR A 114 -2.10 5.80 -1.81
CA TYR A 114 -2.64 6.89 -1.01
C TYR A 114 -3.63 6.34 0.01
N LEU A 115 -3.37 6.68 1.28
CA LEU A 115 -4.30 6.40 2.35
C LEU A 115 -5.33 7.53 2.43
N GLY A 116 -6.59 7.13 2.43
CA GLY A 116 -7.69 8.01 2.75
C GLY A 116 -8.03 8.96 1.61
N GLY A 117 -9.25 8.93 1.27
CA GLY A 117 -9.91 9.86 0.38
C GLY A 117 -11.38 9.54 0.38
N PHE A 118 -12.13 10.30 1.13
CA PHE A 118 -13.50 10.51 0.76
C PHE A 118 -13.44 11.30 -0.54
N TRP A 119 -13.81 10.65 -1.67
CA TRP A 119 -14.03 11.31 -2.96
C TRP A 119 -12.83 12.14 -3.50
N LYS A 120 -11.75 11.49 -3.97
CA LYS A 120 -10.56 12.11 -4.62
C LYS A 120 -9.58 12.92 -3.73
N PHE A 121 -9.73 12.94 -2.43
CA PHE A 121 -8.71 13.54 -1.58
C PHE A 121 -7.65 12.51 -1.21
N ASN A 122 -6.52 12.54 -1.89
CA ASN A 122 -5.32 11.77 -1.54
C ASN A 122 -4.68 12.42 -0.32
N LEU A 123 -5.01 11.93 0.89
CA LEU A 123 -4.59 12.59 2.13
C LEU A 123 -3.15 12.27 2.49
N VAL A 124 -2.73 11.02 2.41
CA VAL A 124 -1.39 10.61 2.85
C VAL A 124 -0.77 9.67 1.83
N PRO A 125 0.35 10.04 1.18
CA PRO A 125 1.09 9.12 0.34
C PRO A 125 1.86 8.12 1.21
N ILE A 126 1.67 6.83 0.95
CA ILE A 126 2.39 5.74 1.62
C ILE A 126 3.25 5.03 0.58
N ASN A 127 4.55 4.93 0.84
CA ASN A 127 5.43 4.12 0.04
C ASN A 127 5.26 2.65 0.44
N VAL A 128 4.86 1.83 -0.52
CA VAL A 128 4.75 0.38 -0.36
C VAL A 128 5.94 -0.26 -1.05
N ARG A 129 6.55 -1.22 -0.38
CA ARG A 129 7.68 -1.99 -0.89
C ARG A 129 7.41 -3.47 -0.71
N SER A 130 7.68 -4.24 -1.75
CA SER A 130 7.70 -5.70 -1.72
C SER A 130 9.09 -6.20 -2.13
N GLN A 131 9.56 -7.27 -1.52
CA GLN A 131 10.85 -7.87 -1.81
C GLN A 131 10.72 -9.38 -1.84
N GLY A 132 11.15 -9.96 -2.95
CA GLY A 132 11.26 -11.40 -3.14
C GLY A 132 12.70 -11.81 -3.35
N ALA A 133 13.05 -13.01 -2.92
CA ALA A 133 14.36 -13.63 -3.15
C ALA A 133 14.21 -14.82 -4.07
N GLY A 134 15.20 -15.01 -4.95
CA GLY A 134 15.26 -16.16 -5.84
C GLY A 134 16.69 -16.63 -6.08
N VAL A 135 16.82 -17.78 -6.68
CA VAL A 135 18.10 -18.34 -7.14
C VAL A 135 17.98 -18.61 -8.63
N SER A 136 18.92 -18.14 -9.43
CA SER A 136 18.92 -18.35 -10.88
C SER A 136 19.02 -19.82 -11.23
N GLU A 137 18.18 -20.29 -12.14
CA GLU A 137 18.19 -21.65 -12.70
C GLU A 137 18.79 -21.69 -14.11
N TYR A 138 19.15 -20.52 -14.65
CA TYR A 138 19.64 -20.39 -16.01
C TYR A 138 21.18 -20.44 -16.07
N TYR A 139 21.70 -21.25 -16.99
CA TYR A 139 23.13 -21.37 -17.25
C TYR A 139 23.55 -20.53 -18.45
N TRP A 140 24.37 -19.52 -18.20
CA TRP A 140 25.01 -18.74 -19.28
C TRP A 140 26.31 -19.39 -19.68
N LYS A 141 26.43 -19.74 -20.96
CA LYS A 141 27.72 -20.20 -21.60
C LYS A 141 28.61 -19.02 -21.92
#